data_2201f125e3004449b152eb440a18410e
#
_entry.id   2201f125e3004449b152eb440a18410e
#
_cell.length_a   1.000
_cell.length_b   1.000
_cell.length_c   1.000
_cell.angle_alpha   90.00
_cell.angle_beta   90.00
_cell.angle_gamma   90.00
#
_symmetry.space_group_name_H-M   'P 1'
#
loop_
_entity.id
_entity.type
_entity.pdbx_description
1 polymer ?
#
loop_
_entity_poly.entity_id
_entity_poly.type
_entity_poly.pdbx_seq_one_letter_code
_entity_poly.pdbx_strand_id
1 'polypeptide(L)'
;MENKNTIIEAKIGNLNELTKVLSVKEQAQEQLLVVMKALGIGKIVRNLKFEKTQGYTLTSLFISLLIMCLWGKTIACVTSNHFHGLCAVSKNTLYRALLNARIDWRMLLAKITLRFHAIFREHQVNTDEHDTCAILDDTTFQKSGIRIEGVSKVFDHVTHNFIYGMKCLTPALSDGKSCYPIDFSLHREK
;
A
#
# COMPACT_ATOMS: atom_id res chain seq x y z
N MET A 1 1.58 11.44 -50.99
CA MET A 1 2.83 11.10 -50.28
C MET A 1 2.92 11.66 -48.85
N GLU A 2 1.97 12.46 -48.41
CA GLU A 2 1.93 13.08 -47.08
C GLU A 2 1.56 12.15 -45.89
N ASN A 3 0.98 11.00 -46.16
CA ASN A 3 0.38 10.18 -45.07
C ASN A 3 1.36 9.24 -44.34
N LYS A 4 2.58 9.00 -44.89
CA LYS A 4 3.58 8.15 -44.22
C LYS A 4 4.43 8.88 -43.19
N ASN A 5 4.75 10.14 -43.41
CA ASN A 5 5.57 10.93 -42.47
C ASN A 5 4.80 11.25 -41.21
N THR A 6 3.50 11.60 -41.28
CA THR A 6 2.64 11.90 -40.12
C THR A 6 2.47 10.70 -39.21
N ILE A 7 2.38 9.48 -39.78
CA ILE A 7 2.28 8.22 -38.99
C ILE A 7 3.58 7.90 -38.27
N ILE A 8 4.73 8.22 -38.88
CA ILE A 8 6.06 8.00 -38.29
C ILE A 8 6.29 8.98 -37.13
N GLU A 9 5.95 10.25 -37.32
CA GLU A 9 6.07 11.27 -36.27
C GLU A 9 5.15 10.98 -35.06
N ALA A 10 3.91 10.54 -35.29
CA ALA A 10 2.99 10.12 -34.23
C ALA A 10 3.52 8.89 -33.47
N LYS A 11 4.17 7.93 -34.14
CA LYS A 11 4.79 6.77 -33.48
C LYS A 11 6.02 7.15 -32.66
N ILE A 12 6.83 8.11 -33.14
CA ILE A 12 8.00 8.61 -32.42
C ILE A 12 7.58 9.40 -31.19
N GLY A 13 6.53 10.24 -31.29
CA GLY A 13 5.93 10.94 -30.15
C GLY A 13 5.46 10.00 -29.05
N ASN A 14 4.73 8.95 -29.41
CA ASN A 14 4.30 7.91 -28.47
C ASN A 14 5.47 7.15 -27.82
N LEU A 15 6.56 6.90 -28.54
CA LEU A 15 7.75 6.25 -27.98
C LEU A 15 8.44 7.14 -26.95
N ASN A 16 8.55 8.44 -27.21
CA ASN A 16 9.16 9.40 -26.29
C ASN A 16 8.32 9.58 -25.02
N GLU A 17 7.00 9.62 -25.14
CA GLU A 17 6.10 9.63 -23.97
C GLU A 17 6.20 8.34 -23.15
N LEU A 18 6.24 7.18 -23.79
CA LEU A 18 6.42 5.88 -23.12
C LEU A 18 7.77 5.81 -22.40
N THR A 19 8.85 6.28 -23.02
CA THR A 19 10.19 6.30 -22.42
C THR A 19 10.21 7.24 -21.21
N LYS A 20 9.55 8.40 -21.30
CA LYS A 20 9.44 9.35 -20.20
C LYS A 20 8.65 8.78 -19.03
N VAL A 21 7.53 8.10 -19.28
CA VAL A 21 6.73 7.42 -18.28
C VAL A 21 7.49 6.27 -17.63
N LEU A 22 8.27 5.51 -18.37
CA LEU A 22 9.12 4.43 -17.84
C LEU A 22 10.22 4.98 -16.93
N SER A 23 10.90 6.06 -17.32
CA SER A 23 11.94 6.70 -16.51
C SER A 23 11.39 7.26 -15.16
N VAL A 24 10.20 7.86 -15.18
CA VAL A 24 9.54 8.33 -13.96
C VAL A 24 9.18 7.17 -13.03
N LYS A 25 8.75 6.03 -13.59
CA LYS A 25 8.43 4.83 -12.81
C LYS A 25 9.66 4.19 -12.17
N GLU A 26 10.78 4.13 -12.90
CA GLU A 26 12.04 3.63 -12.36
C GLU A 26 12.56 4.52 -11.23
N GLN A 27 12.52 5.83 -11.38
CA GLN A 27 12.89 6.78 -10.32
C GLN A 27 12.01 6.66 -9.07
N ALA A 28 10.68 6.53 -9.24
CA ALA A 28 9.78 6.33 -8.12
C ALA A 28 10.04 5.00 -7.39
N GLN A 29 10.40 3.95 -8.10
CA GLN A 29 10.77 2.67 -7.52
C GLN A 29 12.08 2.75 -6.74
N GLU A 30 13.09 3.43 -7.27
CA GLU A 30 14.35 3.65 -6.57
C GLU A 30 14.14 4.46 -5.29
N GLN A 31 13.36 5.54 -5.34
CA GLN A 31 13.02 6.32 -4.17
C GLN A 31 12.27 5.49 -3.11
N LEU A 32 11.32 4.66 -3.53
CA LEU A 32 10.63 3.74 -2.62
C LEU A 32 11.61 2.80 -1.93
N LEU A 33 12.55 2.20 -2.67
CA LEU A 33 13.56 1.31 -2.09
C LEU A 33 14.47 2.03 -1.09
N VAL A 34 14.83 3.28 -1.35
CA VAL A 34 15.60 4.12 -0.41
C VAL A 34 14.81 4.34 0.88
N VAL A 35 13.54 4.72 0.78
CA VAL A 35 12.65 4.91 1.95
C VAL A 35 12.49 3.58 2.72
N MET A 36 12.24 2.48 2.03
CA MET A 36 12.12 1.15 2.65
C MET A 36 13.38 0.73 3.40
N LYS A 37 14.54 1.08 2.85
CA LYS A 37 15.85 0.83 3.47
C LYS A 37 16.06 1.71 4.70
N ALA A 38 15.73 2.99 4.63
CA ALA A 38 15.80 3.93 5.76
C ALA A 38 14.87 3.51 6.91
N LEU A 39 13.65 3.06 6.60
CA LEU A 39 12.71 2.51 7.57
C LEU A 39 13.15 1.14 8.13
N GLY A 40 14.15 0.49 7.54
CA GLY A 40 14.60 -0.83 7.96
C GLY A 40 13.54 -1.94 7.79
N ILE A 41 12.69 -1.81 6.77
CA ILE A 41 11.54 -2.72 6.54
C ILE A 41 11.97 -4.19 6.53
N GLY A 42 13.10 -4.52 5.91
CA GLY A 42 13.62 -5.89 5.90
C GLY A 42 13.89 -6.45 7.30
N LYS A 43 14.35 -5.62 8.24
CA LYS A 43 14.55 -6.01 9.65
C LYS A 43 13.21 -6.17 10.37
N ILE A 44 12.28 -5.25 10.16
CA ILE A 44 10.94 -5.30 10.76
C ILE A 44 10.23 -6.57 10.32
N VAL A 45 10.22 -6.86 9.02
CA VAL A 45 9.56 -8.04 8.45
C VAL A 45 10.18 -9.35 8.97
N ARG A 46 11.49 -9.45 9.06
CA ARG A 46 12.16 -10.64 9.65
C ARG A 46 11.77 -10.86 11.10
N ASN A 47 11.59 -9.79 11.87
CA ASN A 47 11.22 -9.85 13.29
C ASN A 47 9.75 -10.23 13.54
N LEU A 48 8.93 -10.41 12.51
CA LEU A 48 7.57 -10.91 12.64
C LEU A 48 7.48 -12.41 12.93
N LYS A 49 8.63 -13.09 13.06
CA LYS A 49 8.74 -14.55 13.33
C LYS A 49 7.97 -15.42 12.33
N PHE A 50 7.76 -14.90 11.12
CA PHE A 50 7.19 -15.65 10.03
C PHE A 50 8.32 -16.30 9.23
N GLU A 51 8.62 -17.54 9.54
CA GLU A 51 9.60 -18.33 8.80
C GLU A 51 8.95 -18.94 7.57
N LYS A 52 9.39 -18.48 6.41
CA LYS A 52 9.06 -19.08 5.13
C LYS A 52 10.25 -19.88 4.64
N THR A 53 10.09 -21.20 4.56
CA THR A 53 11.16 -22.14 4.22
C THR A 53 11.46 -22.21 2.72
N GLN A 54 10.52 -21.81 1.86
CA GLN A 54 10.68 -21.89 0.39
C GLN A 54 10.06 -20.73 -0.36
N GLY A 55 10.63 -20.38 -1.51
CA GLY A 55 10.15 -19.37 -2.44
C GLY A 55 10.49 -17.93 -2.03
N TYR A 56 9.68 -16.97 -2.43
CA TYR A 56 9.93 -15.55 -2.20
C TYR A 56 9.93 -15.18 -0.72
N THR A 57 10.83 -14.30 -0.30
CA THR A 57 10.88 -13.79 1.07
C THR A 57 9.63 -12.96 1.41
N LEU A 58 9.28 -12.88 2.69
CA LEU A 58 8.17 -12.02 3.14
C LEU A 58 8.43 -10.55 2.79
N THR A 59 9.67 -10.11 2.84
CA THR A 59 10.09 -8.75 2.43
C THR A 59 9.78 -8.51 0.96
N SER A 60 10.11 -9.43 0.05
CA SER A 60 9.79 -9.31 -1.38
C SER A 60 8.29 -9.27 -1.63
N LEU A 61 7.51 -10.08 -0.91
CA LEU A 61 6.04 -10.06 -0.99
C LEU A 61 5.47 -8.72 -0.54
N PHE A 62 5.96 -8.19 0.58
CA PHE A 62 5.51 -6.92 1.12
C PHE A 62 5.86 -5.75 0.20
N ILE A 63 7.09 -5.70 -0.33
CA ILE A 63 7.50 -4.68 -1.31
C ILE A 63 6.61 -4.73 -2.56
N SER A 64 6.33 -5.93 -3.07
CA SER A 64 5.45 -6.10 -4.21
C SER A 64 4.05 -5.57 -3.95
N LEU A 65 3.47 -5.84 -2.79
CA LEU A 65 2.16 -5.31 -2.39
C LEU A 65 2.17 -3.79 -2.27
N LEU A 66 3.21 -3.19 -1.66
CA LEU A 66 3.35 -1.74 -1.56
C LEU A 66 3.44 -1.07 -2.91
N ILE A 67 4.27 -1.58 -3.82
CA ILE A 67 4.40 -1.06 -5.19
C ILE A 67 3.02 -1.07 -5.88
N MET A 68 2.26 -2.15 -5.73
CA MET A 68 0.93 -2.25 -6.33
C MET A 68 -0.04 -1.24 -5.74
N CYS A 69 -0.05 -1.04 -4.42
CA CYS A 69 -0.87 -0.03 -3.75
C CYS A 69 -0.53 1.38 -4.23
N LEU A 70 0.76 1.75 -4.29
CA LEU A 70 1.21 3.06 -4.75
C LEU A 70 0.81 3.35 -6.20
N TRP A 71 0.68 2.33 -7.03
CA TRP A 71 0.28 2.47 -8.43
C TRP A 71 -1.21 2.27 -8.67
N GLY A 72 -2.00 2.13 -7.61
CA GLY A 72 -3.44 1.91 -7.68
C GLY A 72 -3.79 0.64 -8.46
N LYS A 73 -2.93 -0.39 -8.41
CA LYS A 73 -3.14 -1.65 -9.12
C LYS A 73 -3.55 -2.76 -8.18
N THR A 74 -4.37 -3.67 -8.68
CA THR A 74 -4.79 -4.86 -7.93
C THR A 74 -3.88 -6.06 -8.23
N ILE A 75 -3.89 -7.06 -7.36
CA ILE A 75 -3.17 -8.31 -7.57
C ILE A 75 -3.61 -9.01 -8.88
N ALA A 76 -4.85 -8.81 -9.31
CA ALA A 76 -5.34 -9.34 -10.58
C ALA A 76 -4.53 -8.83 -11.78
N CYS A 77 -3.98 -7.63 -11.70
CA CYS A 77 -3.18 -7.01 -12.77
C CYS A 77 -1.77 -7.61 -12.90
N VAL A 78 -1.29 -8.43 -11.96
CA VAL A 78 0.08 -9.03 -11.99
C VAL A 78 0.27 -9.95 -13.19
N THR A 79 -0.81 -10.50 -13.74
CA THR A 79 -0.74 -11.36 -14.94
C THR A 79 -0.73 -10.59 -16.25
N SER A 80 -1.01 -9.28 -16.23
CA SER A 80 -0.92 -8.43 -17.41
C SER A 80 0.52 -7.99 -17.63
N ASN A 81 0.96 -7.93 -18.90
CA ASN A 81 2.32 -7.54 -19.31
C ASN A 81 2.78 -6.16 -18.77
N HIS A 82 1.90 -5.42 -18.12
CA HIS A 82 2.19 -4.11 -17.54
C HIS A 82 3.06 -4.14 -16.28
N PHE A 83 3.30 -5.33 -15.69
CA PHE A 83 4.10 -5.50 -14.47
C PHE A 83 5.36 -6.35 -14.65
N HIS A 84 5.69 -6.75 -15.89
CA HIS A 84 6.95 -7.42 -16.16
C HIS A 84 8.14 -6.52 -15.75
N GLY A 85 8.89 -7.00 -14.77
CA GLY A 85 10.05 -6.30 -14.20
C GLY A 85 9.84 -5.60 -12.85
N LEU A 86 8.60 -5.25 -12.47
CA LEU A 86 8.33 -4.52 -11.23
C LEU A 86 7.92 -5.42 -10.07
N CYS A 87 7.31 -6.56 -10.37
CA CYS A 87 6.90 -7.54 -9.40
C CYS A 87 7.38 -8.92 -9.84
N ALA A 88 8.43 -9.40 -9.20
CA ALA A 88 8.95 -10.74 -9.45
C ALA A 88 8.06 -11.87 -8.90
N VAL A 89 7.00 -11.50 -8.16
CA VAL A 89 6.16 -12.45 -7.42
C VAL A 89 4.89 -12.77 -8.20
N SER A 90 4.55 -14.05 -8.29
CA SER A 90 3.33 -14.48 -8.97
C SER A 90 2.06 -14.09 -8.20
N LYS A 91 0.97 -13.85 -8.94
CA LYS A 91 -0.37 -13.55 -8.41
C LYS A 91 -0.80 -14.52 -7.30
N ASN A 92 -0.66 -15.81 -7.54
CA ASN A 92 -1.07 -16.84 -6.57
C ASN A 92 -0.25 -16.78 -5.27
N THR A 93 1.04 -16.44 -5.37
CA THR A 93 1.90 -16.27 -4.20
C THR A 93 1.49 -15.06 -3.36
N LEU A 94 1.09 -13.95 -4.00
CA LEU A 94 0.59 -12.76 -3.30
C LEU A 94 -0.72 -13.06 -2.57
N TYR A 95 -1.69 -13.71 -3.22
CA TYR A 95 -2.93 -14.10 -2.55
C TYR A 95 -2.70 -15.06 -1.38
N ARG A 96 -1.82 -16.05 -1.53
CA ARG A 96 -1.46 -16.95 -0.42
C ARG A 96 -0.81 -16.21 0.75
N ALA A 97 -0.01 -15.17 0.47
CA ALA A 97 0.59 -14.35 1.52
C ALA A 97 -0.49 -13.54 2.26
N LEU A 98 -1.41 -12.91 1.55
CA LEU A 98 -2.51 -12.13 2.17
C LEU A 98 -3.44 -13.00 3.01
N LEU A 99 -3.72 -14.24 2.57
CA LEU A 99 -4.58 -15.18 3.28
C LEU A 99 -3.86 -15.91 4.43
N ASN A 100 -2.57 -15.67 4.63
CA ASN A 100 -1.82 -16.37 5.65
C ASN A 100 -2.04 -15.77 7.04
N ALA A 101 -2.83 -16.46 7.85
CA ALA A 101 -3.16 -16.05 9.23
C ALA A 101 -1.94 -15.95 10.18
N ARG A 102 -0.77 -16.49 9.80
CA ARG A 102 0.46 -16.36 10.59
C ARG A 102 1.14 -15.01 10.43
N ILE A 103 0.77 -14.22 9.41
CA ILE A 103 1.31 -12.88 9.20
C ILE A 103 0.49 -11.90 10.02
N ASP A 104 1.09 -11.34 11.06
CA ASP A 104 0.47 -10.29 11.86
C ASP A 104 0.65 -8.93 11.17
N TRP A 105 -0.32 -8.59 10.33
CA TRP A 105 -0.37 -7.32 9.59
C TRP A 105 -0.52 -6.11 10.51
N ARG A 106 -1.22 -6.26 11.64
CA ARG A 106 -1.41 -5.19 12.64
C ARG A 106 -0.08 -4.86 13.31
N MET A 107 0.65 -5.89 13.75
CA MET A 107 1.99 -5.74 14.31
C MET A 107 2.97 -5.15 13.29
N LEU A 108 2.86 -5.51 12.00
CA LEU A 108 3.68 -4.95 10.94
C LEU A 108 3.43 -3.45 10.80
N LEU A 109 2.16 -3.01 10.73
CA LEU A 109 1.79 -1.60 10.69
C LEU A 109 2.37 -0.86 11.89
N ALA A 110 2.12 -1.33 13.11
CA ALA A 110 2.59 -0.70 14.34
C ALA A 110 4.11 -0.51 14.35
N LYS A 111 4.88 -1.53 13.96
CA LYS A 111 6.36 -1.45 13.91
C LYS A 111 6.86 -0.46 12.86
N ILE A 112 6.23 -0.40 11.69
CA ILE A 112 6.57 0.55 10.64
C ILE A 112 6.29 1.98 11.13
N THR A 113 5.12 2.21 11.70
CA THR A 113 4.71 3.51 12.23
C THR A 113 5.64 4.00 13.34
N LEU A 114 5.97 3.14 14.31
CA LEU A 114 6.91 3.48 15.38
C LEU A 114 8.29 3.83 14.83
N ARG A 115 8.78 3.09 13.85
CA ARG A 115 10.08 3.40 13.22
C ARG A 115 10.04 4.70 12.45
N PHE A 116 8.98 4.95 11.68
CA PHE A 116 8.78 6.20 10.97
C PHE A 116 8.76 7.39 11.94
N HIS A 117 7.98 7.29 13.02
CA HIS A 117 7.90 8.32 14.06
C HIS A 117 9.27 8.57 14.72
N ALA A 118 10.05 7.51 15.01
CA ALA A 118 11.38 7.66 15.58
C ALA A 118 12.32 8.43 14.62
N ILE A 119 12.34 8.08 13.32
CA ILE A 119 13.14 8.78 12.31
C ILE A 119 12.71 10.26 12.23
N PHE A 120 11.41 10.50 12.21
CA PHE A 120 10.89 11.86 12.11
C PHE A 120 11.33 12.71 13.31
N ARG A 121 11.25 12.18 14.53
CA ARG A 121 11.73 12.87 15.74
C ARG A 121 13.24 13.13 15.73
N GLU A 122 14.04 12.20 15.23
CA GLU A 122 15.50 12.36 15.10
C GLU A 122 15.89 13.53 14.18
N HIS A 123 15.03 13.87 13.21
CA HIS A 123 15.29 14.91 12.20
C HIS A 123 14.56 16.24 12.47
N GLN A 124 13.70 16.29 13.47
CA GLN A 124 13.06 17.55 13.88
C GLN A 124 14.03 18.39 14.70
N VAL A 125 14.61 19.40 14.07
CA VAL A 125 15.37 20.47 14.70
C VAL A 125 14.38 21.57 15.08
N ASN A 126 14.10 21.78 16.36
CA ASN A 126 13.12 22.72 16.93
C ASN A 126 11.65 22.29 16.78
N THR A 127 11.18 21.56 17.74
CA THR A 127 9.74 21.36 17.92
C THR A 127 9.28 22.24 19.07
N ASP A 128 8.44 23.22 18.74
CA ASP A 128 7.45 23.66 19.70
C ASP A 128 6.75 22.38 20.19
N GLU A 129 6.60 22.24 21.51
CA GLU A 129 5.87 21.11 22.09
C GLU A 129 4.44 21.16 21.58
N HIS A 130 4.16 20.37 20.53
CA HIS A 130 2.80 20.16 20.08
C HIS A 130 2.21 19.00 20.88
N ASP A 131 1.03 19.24 21.40
CA ASP A 131 0.28 18.21 22.08
C ASP A 131 0.03 17.03 21.15
N THR A 132 0.43 15.84 21.57
CA THR A 132 0.12 14.61 20.83
C THR A 132 -1.30 14.19 21.16
N CYS A 133 -2.15 14.05 20.16
CA CYS A 133 -3.52 13.55 20.36
C CYS A 133 -3.70 12.15 19.73
N ALA A 134 -4.57 11.36 20.36
CA ALA A 134 -5.04 10.12 19.79
C ALA A 134 -6.27 10.39 18.92
N ILE A 135 -6.25 9.85 17.71
CA ILE A 135 -7.35 9.91 16.75
C ILE A 135 -7.93 8.51 16.63
N LEU A 136 -9.24 8.42 16.62
CA LEU A 136 -9.97 7.19 16.34
C LEU A 136 -10.96 7.49 15.23
N ASP A 137 -10.72 6.93 14.05
CA ASP A 137 -11.53 7.15 12.86
C ASP A 137 -12.17 5.86 12.36
N ASP A 138 -13.38 5.95 11.85
CA ASP A 138 -14.18 4.84 11.34
C ASP A 138 -14.49 5.08 9.86
N THR A 139 -13.85 4.31 9.00
CA THR A 139 -13.99 4.42 7.54
C THR A 139 -14.78 3.24 6.98
N THR A 140 -15.72 3.52 6.08
CA THR A 140 -16.52 2.49 5.42
C THR A 140 -15.89 2.04 4.10
N PHE A 141 -15.57 0.75 3.99
CA PHE A 141 -15.14 0.12 2.75
C PHE A 141 -16.33 -0.52 2.02
N GLN A 142 -16.87 0.19 1.04
CA GLN A 142 -17.95 -0.34 0.20
C GLN A 142 -17.49 -1.55 -0.61
N LYS A 143 -18.35 -2.55 -0.72
CA LYS A 143 -18.16 -3.77 -1.50
C LYS A 143 -19.36 -4.02 -2.40
N SER A 144 -19.11 -4.50 -3.61
CA SER A 144 -20.17 -4.90 -4.55
C SER A 144 -20.70 -6.31 -4.31
N GLY A 145 -19.94 -7.15 -3.60
CA GLY A 145 -20.29 -8.55 -3.34
C GLY A 145 -20.82 -8.76 -1.92
N ILE A 146 -22.01 -9.32 -1.78
CA ILE A 146 -22.62 -9.65 -0.48
C ILE A 146 -22.10 -10.96 0.14
N ARG A 147 -21.42 -11.80 -0.65
CA ARG A 147 -20.87 -13.10 -0.20
C ARG A 147 -19.42 -13.00 0.33
N ILE A 148 -18.91 -11.79 0.50
CA ILE A 148 -17.56 -11.57 1.03
C ILE A 148 -17.65 -11.70 2.55
N GLU A 149 -16.74 -12.46 3.16
CA GLU A 149 -16.66 -12.61 4.61
C GLU A 149 -16.49 -11.24 5.28
N GLY A 150 -17.24 -11.00 6.36
CA GLY A 150 -17.21 -9.72 7.08
C GLY A 150 -18.04 -8.59 6.47
N VAL A 151 -18.58 -8.75 5.24
CA VAL A 151 -19.47 -7.75 4.63
C VAL A 151 -20.85 -7.81 5.27
N SER A 152 -21.38 -6.65 5.61
CA SER A 152 -22.74 -6.45 6.13
C SER A 152 -23.38 -5.22 5.48
N LYS A 153 -24.64 -5.01 5.77
CA LYS A 153 -25.34 -3.77 5.42
C LYS A 153 -24.94 -2.70 6.44
N VAL A 154 -24.26 -1.67 5.97
CA VAL A 154 -23.66 -0.60 6.77
C VAL A 154 -24.30 0.71 6.38
N PHE A 155 -24.62 1.56 7.36
CA PHE A 155 -25.09 2.91 7.07
C PHE A 155 -23.90 3.82 6.73
N ASP A 156 -23.95 4.41 5.55
CA ASP A 156 -22.97 5.40 5.10
C ASP A 156 -23.50 6.81 5.39
N HIS A 157 -22.83 7.49 6.31
CA HIS A 157 -23.18 8.85 6.73
C HIS A 157 -22.95 9.92 5.65
N VAL A 158 -22.11 9.62 4.65
CA VAL A 158 -21.82 10.55 3.56
C VAL A 158 -22.95 10.57 2.52
N THR A 159 -23.43 9.39 2.16
CA THR A 159 -24.52 9.25 1.16
C THR A 159 -25.89 9.14 1.80
N HIS A 160 -25.98 9.07 3.13
CA HIS A 160 -27.21 8.84 3.90
C HIS A 160 -28.00 7.59 3.46
N ASN A 161 -27.30 6.56 3.00
CA ASN A 161 -27.87 5.34 2.51
C ASN A 161 -27.22 4.12 3.13
N PHE A 162 -27.95 2.99 3.09
CA PHE A 162 -27.34 1.70 3.42
C PHE A 162 -26.60 1.13 2.23
N ILE A 163 -25.34 0.78 2.45
CA ILE A 163 -24.47 0.13 1.46
C ILE A 163 -23.98 -1.22 2.00
N TYR A 164 -23.53 -2.10 1.11
CA TYR A 164 -22.81 -3.30 1.53
C TYR A 164 -21.34 -2.97 1.71
N GLY A 165 -20.79 -3.29 2.88
CA GLY A 165 -19.40 -2.94 3.18
C GLY A 165 -18.92 -3.52 4.51
N MET A 166 -17.74 -3.08 4.88
CA MET A 166 -17.10 -3.31 6.18
C MET A 166 -16.68 -1.98 6.75
N LYS A 167 -16.75 -1.83 8.07
CA LYS A 167 -16.14 -0.70 8.74
C LYS A 167 -14.71 -1.03 9.14
N CYS A 168 -13.83 -0.06 9.01
CA CYS A 168 -12.46 -0.12 9.46
C CYS A 168 -12.20 0.96 10.48
N LEU A 169 -12.05 0.56 11.72
CA LEU A 169 -11.64 1.45 12.79
C LEU A 169 -10.13 1.58 12.77
N THR A 170 -9.63 2.80 12.66
CA THR A 170 -8.20 3.10 12.56
C THR A 170 -7.78 4.02 13.69
N PRO A 171 -7.13 3.52 14.76
CA PRO A 171 -6.47 4.37 15.73
C PRO A 171 -5.17 4.93 15.16
N ALA A 172 -4.94 6.21 15.38
CA ALA A 172 -3.76 6.95 14.97
C ALA A 172 -3.29 7.91 16.05
N LEU A 173 -2.04 8.32 15.99
CA LEU A 173 -1.47 9.41 16.77
C LEU A 173 -1.23 10.61 15.85
N SER A 174 -1.50 11.81 16.32
CA SER A 174 -1.16 13.04 15.61
C SER A 174 -0.36 13.97 16.52
N ASP A 175 0.66 14.57 15.92
CA ASP A 175 1.47 15.63 16.53
C ASP A 175 1.10 17.03 16.01
N GLY A 176 -0.09 17.18 15.44
CA GLY A 176 -0.59 18.41 14.82
C GLY A 176 -0.07 18.67 13.39
N LYS A 177 1.03 18.05 12.98
CA LYS A 177 1.61 18.16 11.63
C LYS A 177 1.47 16.88 10.82
N SER A 178 1.55 15.75 11.50
CA SER A 178 1.52 14.42 10.89
C SER A 178 0.52 13.52 11.61
N CYS A 179 -0.01 12.53 10.89
CA CYS A 179 -0.90 11.52 11.43
C CYS A 179 -0.29 10.13 11.20
N TYR A 180 -0.16 9.37 12.28
CA TYR A 180 0.53 8.08 12.32
C TYR A 180 -0.47 6.97 12.66
N PRO A 181 -0.98 6.21 11.69
CA PRO A 181 -1.86 5.07 11.98
C PRO A 181 -1.07 3.99 12.72
N ILE A 182 -1.57 3.54 13.86
CA ILE A 182 -0.89 2.56 14.73
C ILE A 182 -1.50 1.18 14.68
N ASP A 183 -2.78 1.11 14.35
CA ASP A 183 -3.52 -0.15 14.27
C ASP A 183 -4.71 -0.02 13.32
N PHE A 184 -5.38 -1.12 13.05
CA PHE A 184 -6.67 -1.14 12.35
C PHE A 184 -7.50 -2.35 12.81
N SER A 185 -8.81 -2.20 12.77
CA SER A 185 -9.75 -3.30 13.03
C SER A 185 -10.88 -3.26 12.02
N LEU A 186 -11.09 -4.38 11.34
CA LEU A 186 -12.25 -4.55 10.48
C LEU A 186 -13.39 -5.13 11.30
N HIS A 187 -14.55 -4.49 11.25
CA HIS A 187 -15.73 -4.96 11.96
C HIS A 187 -16.98 -4.92 11.10
N ARG A 188 -17.91 -5.76 11.50
CA ARG A 188 -19.22 -5.91 10.89
C ARG A 188 -20.25 -5.22 11.77
N GLU A 189 -21.09 -4.37 11.20
CA GLU A 189 -22.30 -3.92 11.88
C GLU A 189 -23.30 -5.07 12.01
N LYS A 190 -23.90 -5.20 13.19
CA LYS A 190 -24.96 -6.20 13.47
C LYS A 190 -26.31 -5.68 13.05
#